data_4b1c90a0037554388e15f133561b8d9b
#
_entry.id   4b1c90a0037554388e15f133561b8d9b
#
_cell.length_a   1.000
_cell.length_b   1.000
_cell.length_c   1.000
_cell.angle_alpha   90.00
_cell.angle_beta   90.00
_cell.angle_gamma   90.00
#
_symmetry.space_group_name_H-M   'P 1'
#
loop_
_entity.id
_entity.type
_entity.pdbx_description
1 polymer ?
#
loop_
_entity_poly.entity_id
_entity_poly.type
_entity_poly.pdbx_seq_one_letter_code
_entity_poly.pdbx_strand_id
1 'polypeptide(L)'
;MPFISFYDPSVRVPPLRGSGGNVTMQNQWTYVYPEPFNISAVISEQQAMGRGNPNQKIMSMIQGISYRSVLAPAGKQVKNPPRWLREQSDARYLTTPHDMVREALWAMASRKLDGMAVYGWRSLFDSSGFEHRNPDRAYQYSDPETIRVIRSFSKNVLTPLGPLLRRIPERRMEVALLESFPATIFAGRGSWGWRGWIYDCNVMLHYANLQPGVLYEEDIMDGGLDTVKVLVMPHCDVLSRPVYEKICEFQRRGGIVAADEFAVPGILPDIRITPVKRSGIAHEDKISMQKSAAELTGKLAPFYRSHAGADHADLLTWVRSATDADYLFVINDRRGYGDYVGQWRHVMEQGLPNAGKVHVARNAAAVYDLLSGREVPFEKRDGRIIVPVNFSTNDGRIFLVADRRIASLAVECPRSIKRGSGFPFRVSLRDSDGKTLRMPVPLKIKLATATGRNLFEDYATTDEKGELEKKINIPLNLDAGTATFSITELASGGKTSAIVSLE
;
A
#
# COMPACT_ATOMS: atom_id res chain seq x y z
N MET A 1 10.43 -26.12 3.14
CA MET A 1 9.27 -25.73 2.32
C MET A 1 8.73 -24.41 2.84
N PRO A 2 8.36 -23.46 1.99
CA PRO A 2 7.72 -22.24 2.44
C PRO A 2 6.33 -22.57 2.99
N PHE A 3 6.05 -22.16 4.21
CA PHE A 3 4.73 -22.25 4.83
C PHE A 3 4.05 -20.90 4.74
N ILE A 4 2.80 -20.86 4.30
CA ILE A 4 1.96 -19.67 4.24
C ILE A 4 0.88 -19.82 5.31
N SER A 5 0.81 -18.89 6.24
CA SER A 5 -0.31 -18.78 7.17
C SER A 5 -1.31 -17.77 6.61
N PHE A 6 -2.59 -18.13 6.66
CA PHE A 6 -3.68 -17.21 6.34
C PHE A 6 -4.25 -16.65 7.63
N TYR A 7 -4.33 -15.34 7.69
CA TYR A 7 -5.01 -14.62 8.74
C TYR A 7 -6.26 -13.95 8.17
N ASP A 8 -7.38 -14.19 8.82
CA ASP A 8 -8.64 -13.52 8.51
C ASP A 8 -8.94 -12.50 9.62
N PRO A 9 -8.92 -11.20 9.33
CA PRO A 9 -9.20 -10.17 10.32
C PRO A 9 -10.63 -10.19 10.85
N SER A 10 -11.52 -10.95 10.22
CA SER A 10 -12.86 -11.22 10.75
C SER A 10 -12.88 -12.25 11.88
N VAL A 11 -11.83 -13.04 12.01
CA VAL A 11 -11.66 -13.98 13.11
C VAL A 11 -11.12 -13.22 14.33
N ARG A 12 -11.91 -13.18 15.37
CA ARG A 12 -11.65 -12.42 16.60
C ARG A 12 -10.61 -13.09 17.51
N VAL A 13 -9.49 -13.47 16.99
CA VAL A 13 -8.34 -13.86 17.80
C VAL A 13 -7.45 -12.63 17.89
N PRO A 14 -7.16 -12.11 19.08
CA PRO A 14 -6.29 -10.97 19.20
C PRO A 14 -4.96 -11.29 18.51
N PRO A 15 -4.54 -10.51 17.52
CA PRO A 15 -3.24 -10.68 16.93
C PRO A 15 -2.16 -10.33 17.95
N LEU A 16 -1.05 -11.03 17.89
CA LEU A 16 0.08 -10.85 18.80
C LEU A 16 1.35 -10.68 17.98
N ARG A 17 2.30 -9.92 18.53
CA ARG A 17 3.64 -9.84 17.99
C ARG A 17 4.24 -11.25 17.83
N GLY A 18 4.81 -11.52 16.65
CA GLY A 18 5.35 -12.83 16.32
C GLY A 18 4.31 -13.89 16.02
N SER A 19 3.04 -13.52 15.85
CA SER A 19 2.00 -14.43 15.40
C SER A 19 2.38 -15.12 14.10
N GLY A 20 1.97 -16.38 13.97
CA GLY A 20 2.38 -17.22 12.86
C GLY A 20 3.69 -17.99 13.12
N GLY A 21 4.40 -17.72 14.22
CA GLY A 21 5.56 -18.51 14.65
C GLY A 21 6.60 -18.69 13.55
N ASN A 22 6.88 -19.93 13.17
CA ASN A 22 7.91 -20.29 12.20
C ASN A 22 7.43 -20.32 10.73
N VAL A 23 6.24 -19.79 10.42
CA VAL A 23 5.82 -19.71 9.01
C VAL A 23 6.68 -18.73 8.24
N THR A 24 7.02 -19.09 7.01
CA THR A 24 7.90 -18.29 6.15
C THR A 24 7.20 -17.03 5.66
N MET A 25 5.88 -17.07 5.48
CA MET A 25 5.09 -15.98 4.95
C MET A 25 3.75 -15.88 5.66
N GLN A 26 3.42 -14.69 6.12
CA GLN A 26 2.06 -14.37 6.52
C GLN A 26 1.27 -13.87 5.32
N ASN A 27 0.06 -14.33 5.19
CA ASN A 27 -0.90 -13.81 4.24
C ASN A 27 -2.20 -13.55 4.96
N GLN A 28 -2.90 -12.53 4.52
CA GLN A 28 -4.22 -12.24 5.02
C GLN A 28 -5.19 -12.03 3.86
N TRP A 29 -6.42 -12.22 4.16
CA TRP A 29 -7.53 -12.19 3.23
C TRP A 29 -8.46 -11.04 3.58
N THR A 30 -8.49 -9.99 2.76
CA THR A 30 -9.25 -8.79 3.04
C THR A 30 -10.33 -8.54 2.00
N TYR A 31 -11.51 -8.23 2.50
CA TYR A 31 -12.60 -7.73 1.66
C TYR A 31 -12.34 -6.25 1.32
N VAL A 32 -12.60 -5.88 0.05
CA VAL A 32 -12.40 -4.51 -0.43
C VAL A 32 -13.58 -3.58 -0.16
N TYR A 33 -14.59 -4.04 0.54
CA TYR A 33 -15.76 -3.25 0.86
C TYR A 33 -16.03 -3.26 2.36
N PRO A 34 -16.66 -2.21 2.93
CA PRO A 34 -17.29 -1.06 2.25
C PRO A 34 -16.32 -0.04 1.66
N GLU A 35 -15.08 0.00 2.11
CA GLU A 35 -14.05 0.89 1.61
C GLU A 35 -12.78 0.10 1.20
N PRO A 36 -12.28 0.26 -0.04
CA PRO A 36 -11.17 -0.54 -0.56
C PRO A 36 -9.86 -0.37 0.20
N PHE A 37 -9.59 0.82 0.75
CA PHE A 37 -8.33 1.05 1.45
C PHE A 37 -8.28 0.48 2.88
N ASN A 38 -9.33 -0.19 3.34
CA ASN A 38 -9.32 -1.04 4.54
C ASN A 38 -8.13 -1.98 4.59
N ILE A 39 -7.67 -2.39 3.42
CA ILE A 39 -6.49 -3.23 3.26
C ILE A 39 -5.26 -2.60 3.93
N SER A 40 -5.15 -1.27 3.98
CA SER A 40 -4.04 -0.57 4.64
C SER A 40 -4.01 -0.80 6.15
N ALA A 41 -5.19 -0.79 6.81
CA ALA A 41 -5.29 -1.08 8.24
C ALA A 41 -4.84 -2.51 8.55
N VAL A 42 -5.29 -3.45 7.75
CA VAL A 42 -4.94 -4.86 7.91
C VAL A 42 -3.46 -5.13 7.61
N ILE A 43 -2.87 -4.44 6.65
CA ILE A 43 -1.42 -4.52 6.40
C ILE A 43 -0.63 -3.94 7.58
N SER A 44 -1.09 -2.86 8.21
CA SER A 44 -0.45 -2.30 9.41
C SER A 44 -0.39 -3.33 10.54
N GLU A 45 -1.47 -4.07 10.72
CA GLU A 45 -1.54 -5.16 11.69
C GLU A 45 -0.62 -6.32 11.32
N GLN A 46 -0.62 -6.78 10.06
CA GLN A 46 0.33 -7.81 9.61
C GLN A 46 1.79 -7.41 9.84
N GLN A 47 2.13 -6.15 9.56
CA GLN A 47 3.47 -5.64 9.81
C GLN A 47 3.81 -5.64 11.30
N ALA A 48 2.82 -5.34 12.17
CA ALA A 48 2.99 -5.45 13.62
C ALA A 48 3.23 -6.90 14.07
N MET A 49 2.41 -7.82 13.58
CA MET A 49 2.57 -9.25 13.85
C MET A 49 3.94 -9.78 13.40
N GLY A 50 4.42 -9.32 12.23
CA GLY A 50 5.70 -9.74 11.66
C GLY A 50 6.94 -9.22 12.41
N ARG A 51 6.83 -8.17 13.22
CA ARG A 51 7.99 -7.62 13.97
C ARG A 51 8.65 -8.61 14.92
N GLY A 52 7.91 -9.56 15.44
CA GLY A 52 8.48 -10.64 16.26
C GLY A 52 9.26 -11.69 15.47
N ASN A 53 9.22 -11.64 14.13
CA ASN A 53 9.90 -12.60 13.26
C ASN A 53 10.47 -11.89 12.01
N PRO A 54 11.70 -11.36 12.08
CA PRO A 54 12.27 -10.51 11.03
C PRO A 54 12.49 -11.23 9.70
N ASN A 55 12.53 -12.56 9.67
CA ASN A 55 12.67 -13.35 8.46
C ASN A 55 11.34 -13.67 7.79
N GLN A 56 10.22 -13.36 8.44
CA GLN A 56 8.91 -13.62 7.92
C GLN A 56 8.54 -12.62 6.83
N LYS A 57 8.05 -13.13 5.71
CA LYS A 57 7.56 -12.33 4.59
C LYS A 57 6.09 -11.99 4.80
N ILE A 58 5.68 -10.86 4.26
CA ILE A 58 4.31 -10.37 4.34
C ILE A 58 3.73 -10.32 2.93
N MET A 59 2.64 -11.04 2.74
CA MET A 59 1.82 -10.99 1.54
C MET A 59 0.42 -10.52 1.92
N SER A 60 -0.17 -9.66 1.12
CA SER A 60 -1.56 -9.25 1.30
C SER A 60 -2.41 -9.71 0.13
N MET A 61 -3.64 -10.15 0.42
CA MET A 61 -4.56 -10.68 -0.57
C MET A 61 -5.89 -9.95 -0.49
N ILE A 62 -6.37 -9.50 -1.64
CA ILE A 62 -7.72 -8.95 -1.78
C ILE A 62 -8.65 -9.96 -2.43
N GLN A 63 -9.94 -9.84 -2.16
CA GLN A 63 -10.96 -10.63 -2.84
C GLN A 63 -11.33 -9.99 -4.17
N GLY A 64 -11.16 -10.74 -5.26
CA GLY A 64 -11.73 -10.42 -6.57
C GLY A 64 -13.19 -10.82 -6.71
N ILE A 65 -13.76 -11.40 -5.66
CA ILE A 65 -15.15 -11.85 -5.59
C ILE A 65 -15.85 -11.22 -4.39
N SER A 66 -17.13 -11.02 -4.49
CA SER A 66 -17.96 -10.48 -3.42
C SER A 66 -19.21 -11.31 -3.21
N TYR A 67 -19.62 -11.43 -1.96
CA TYR A 67 -20.88 -12.07 -1.59
C TYR A 67 -22.00 -11.05 -1.62
N ARG A 68 -23.14 -11.46 -2.16
CA ARG A 68 -24.37 -10.69 -2.16
C ARG A 68 -25.29 -11.24 -1.08
N SER A 69 -25.53 -10.46 -0.04
CA SER A 69 -26.47 -10.84 1.03
C SER A 69 -27.91 -10.38 0.77
N VAL A 70 -28.06 -9.42 -0.12
CA VAL A 70 -29.35 -8.84 -0.52
C VAL A 70 -29.45 -8.92 -2.04
N LEU A 71 -30.57 -9.38 -2.55
CA LEU A 71 -30.85 -9.33 -3.99
C LEU A 71 -30.74 -7.88 -4.45
N ALA A 72 -30.18 -7.68 -5.64
CA ALA A 72 -30.19 -6.37 -6.26
C ALA A 72 -31.63 -5.83 -6.29
N PRO A 73 -31.81 -4.53 -6.14
CA PRO A 73 -33.10 -3.92 -6.40
C PRO A 73 -33.59 -4.45 -7.76
N ALA A 74 -34.83 -4.97 -7.80
CA ALA A 74 -35.41 -5.40 -9.07
C ALA A 74 -35.16 -4.29 -10.07
N GLY A 75 -34.72 -4.62 -11.29
CA GLY A 75 -34.24 -3.68 -12.32
C GLY A 75 -35.12 -2.49 -12.65
N LYS A 76 -36.30 -2.37 -12.02
CA LYS A 76 -37.19 -1.22 -12.04
C LYS A 76 -36.68 0.01 -11.25
N GLN A 77 -35.71 -0.18 -10.37
CA GLN A 77 -35.22 0.90 -9.48
C GLN A 77 -33.89 1.51 -9.99
N VAL A 78 -33.25 0.90 -10.96
CA VAL A 78 -31.99 1.37 -11.53
C VAL A 78 -32.25 1.88 -12.94
N LYS A 79 -32.02 3.16 -13.18
CA LYS A 79 -32.12 3.76 -14.51
C LYS A 79 -30.91 3.31 -15.34
N ASN A 80 -31.09 2.47 -16.34
CA ASN A 80 -30.07 1.84 -17.17
C ASN A 80 -29.16 0.86 -16.37
N PRO A 81 -29.73 -0.23 -15.85
CA PRO A 81 -28.93 -1.19 -15.08
C PRO A 81 -27.85 -1.81 -15.95
N PRO A 82 -26.65 -2.08 -15.41
CA PRO A 82 -25.59 -2.75 -16.14
C PRO A 82 -26.05 -4.15 -16.60
N ARG A 83 -25.36 -4.68 -17.63
CA ARG A 83 -25.72 -5.96 -18.24
C ARG A 83 -25.83 -7.08 -17.22
N TRP A 84 -24.85 -7.20 -16.32
CA TRP A 84 -24.81 -8.24 -15.29
C TRP A 84 -26.00 -8.17 -14.32
N LEU A 85 -26.47 -6.95 -13.98
CA LEU A 85 -27.62 -6.79 -13.10
C LEU A 85 -28.93 -7.21 -13.79
N ARG A 86 -29.03 -7.01 -15.11
CA ARG A 86 -30.18 -7.45 -15.90
C ARG A 86 -30.21 -8.97 -16.11
N GLU A 87 -29.02 -9.57 -16.35
CA GLU A 87 -28.90 -10.98 -16.72
C GLU A 87 -28.72 -11.88 -15.50
N GLN A 88 -28.25 -11.35 -14.36
CA GLN A 88 -27.88 -12.11 -13.17
C GLN A 88 -28.34 -11.42 -11.89
N SER A 89 -29.58 -10.92 -11.87
CA SER A 89 -30.14 -10.16 -10.74
C SER A 89 -30.22 -10.99 -9.42
N ASP A 90 -30.25 -12.30 -9.51
CA ASP A 90 -30.31 -13.26 -8.42
C ASP A 90 -28.96 -13.84 -8.01
N ALA A 91 -27.87 -13.45 -8.70
CA ALA A 91 -26.54 -13.96 -8.39
C ALA A 91 -26.13 -13.68 -6.95
N ARG A 92 -25.71 -14.70 -6.23
CA ARG A 92 -25.23 -14.61 -4.83
C ARG A 92 -23.75 -14.22 -4.75
N TYR A 93 -22.97 -14.54 -5.77
CA TYR A 93 -21.54 -14.34 -5.84
C TYR A 93 -21.20 -13.54 -7.07
N LEU A 94 -20.56 -12.40 -6.90
CA LEU A 94 -20.26 -11.45 -7.97
C LEU A 94 -18.76 -11.19 -8.03
N THR A 95 -18.27 -10.79 -9.18
CA THR A 95 -16.94 -10.18 -9.30
C THR A 95 -16.91 -8.86 -8.54
N THR A 96 -15.88 -8.62 -7.75
CA THR A 96 -15.69 -7.33 -7.08
C THR A 96 -15.56 -6.22 -8.12
N PRO A 97 -16.24 -5.07 -7.92
CA PRO A 97 -16.20 -3.96 -8.87
C PRO A 97 -14.77 -3.47 -9.14
N HIS A 98 -14.50 -3.17 -10.40
CA HIS A 98 -13.15 -2.86 -10.90
C HIS A 98 -12.50 -1.65 -10.21
N ASP A 99 -13.26 -0.60 -9.92
CA ASP A 99 -12.73 0.60 -9.26
C ASP A 99 -12.33 0.32 -7.81
N MET A 100 -13.08 -0.51 -7.09
CA MET A 100 -12.73 -0.95 -5.74
C MET A 100 -11.45 -1.79 -5.76
N VAL A 101 -11.31 -2.68 -6.74
CA VAL A 101 -10.08 -3.49 -6.91
C VAL A 101 -8.89 -2.59 -7.23
N ARG A 102 -9.05 -1.59 -8.10
CA ARG A 102 -7.98 -0.64 -8.45
C ARG A 102 -7.46 0.11 -7.21
N GLU A 103 -8.35 0.67 -6.43
CA GLU A 103 -7.99 1.38 -5.20
C GLU A 103 -7.30 0.47 -4.19
N ALA A 104 -7.82 -0.74 -3.97
CA ALA A 104 -7.21 -1.73 -3.08
C ALA A 104 -5.81 -2.14 -3.54
N LEU A 105 -5.58 -2.31 -4.85
CA LEU A 105 -4.25 -2.59 -5.41
C LEU A 105 -3.27 -1.44 -5.12
N TRP A 106 -3.71 -0.19 -5.21
CA TRP A 106 -2.91 0.97 -4.84
C TRP A 106 -2.65 1.06 -3.34
N ALA A 107 -3.64 0.73 -2.50
CA ALA A 107 -3.45 0.64 -1.06
C ALA A 107 -2.38 -0.41 -0.70
N MET A 108 -2.39 -1.57 -1.37
CA MET A 108 -1.33 -2.58 -1.22
C MET A 108 0.03 -2.09 -1.71
N ALA A 109 0.09 -1.44 -2.89
CA ALA A 109 1.34 -0.94 -3.47
C ALA A 109 2.02 0.14 -2.61
N SER A 110 1.23 0.94 -1.88
CA SER A 110 1.75 1.96 -0.97
C SER A 110 2.53 1.39 0.22
N ARG A 111 2.33 0.11 0.55
CA ARG A 111 2.90 -0.57 1.72
C ARG A 111 4.06 -1.47 1.32
N LYS A 112 4.96 -1.73 2.27
CA LYS A 112 6.05 -2.68 2.06
C LYS A 112 5.53 -4.10 2.19
N LEU A 113 5.32 -4.76 1.06
CA LEU A 113 4.89 -6.14 0.95
C LEU A 113 5.90 -6.95 0.14
N ASP A 114 6.03 -8.24 0.46
CA ASP A 114 6.79 -9.19 -0.34
C ASP A 114 5.99 -9.77 -1.50
N GLY A 115 4.66 -9.74 -1.40
CA GLY A 115 3.75 -10.21 -2.43
C GLY A 115 2.35 -9.63 -2.31
N MET A 116 1.65 -9.64 -3.44
CA MET A 116 0.24 -9.27 -3.57
C MET A 116 -0.50 -10.40 -4.23
N ALA A 117 -1.71 -10.70 -3.78
CA ALA A 117 -2.57 -11.72 -4.35
C ALA A 117 -4.00 -11.22 -4.56
N VAL A 118 -4.68 -11.81 -5.51
CA VAL A 118 -6.12 -11.61 -5.73
C VAL A 118 -6.80 -12.97 -5.66
N TYR A 119 -7.66 -13.15 -4.69
CA TYR A 119 -8.51 -14.32 -4.57
C TYR A 119 -9.80 -14.05 -5.33
N GLY A 120 -10.30 -14.86 -6.04
CA GLY A 120 -10.23 -16.21 -6.54
C GLY A 120 -10.13 -16.10 -8.05
N TRP A 121 -8.93 -16.37 -8.52
CA TRP A 121 -8.59 -16.26 -9.93
C TRP A 121 -9.59 -16.94 -10.87
N ARG A 122 -10.02 -18.13 -10.51
CA ARG A 122 -10.96 -18.92 -11.29
C ARG A 122 -12.33 -18.25 -11.46
N SER A 123 -12.75 -17.48 -10.47
CA SER A 123 -14.03 -16.75 -10.47
C SER A 123 -13.99 -15.48 -11.33
N LEU A 124 -12.80 -15.07 -11.77
CA LEU A 124 -12.61 -13.91 -12.64
C LEU A 124 -12.68 -14.27 -14.13
N PHE A 125 -12.80 -15.56 -14.47
CA PHE A 125 -12.99 -16.04 -15.82
C PHE A 125 -14.39 -16.62 -15.99
N ASP A 126 -14.89 -16.60 -17.21
CA ASP A 126 -16.14 -17.24 -17.57
C ASP A 126 -16.16 -18.68 -17.03
N SER A 127 -17.06 -18.93 -16.10
CA SER A 127 -17.16 -20.18 -15.37
C SER A 127 -18.16 -21.16 -16.00
N SER A 128 -18.54 -20.95 -17.26
CA SER A 128 -19.51 -21.79 -17.97
C SER A 128 -19.22 -23.31 -17.93
N GLY A 129 -17.93 -23.67 -17.69
CA GLY A 129 -17.53 -25.07 -17.41
C GLY A 129 -17.62 -25.51 -15.96
N PHE A 130 -17.96 -24.62 -15.01
CA PHE A 130 -18.02 -24.91 -13.56
C PHE A 130 -19.43 -25.19 -13.05
N GLU A 131 -20.41 -24.70 -13.73
CA GLU A 131 -21.83 -24.78 -13.39
C GLU A 131 -22.33 -26.21 -13.21
N HIS A 132 -21.70 -27.17 -13.88
CA HIS A 132 -22.11 -28.57 -13.83
C HIS A 132 -21.80 -29.28 -12.51
N ARG A 133 -20.95 -28.74 -11.62
CA ARG A 133 -20.56 -29.43 -10.38
C ARG A 133 -21.18 -28.88 -9.11
N ASN A 134 -21.54 -27.61 -9.06
CA ASN A 134 -22.22 -27.03 -7.90
C ASN A 134 -22.81 -25.65 -8.25
N PRO A 135 -24.02 -25.57 -8.82
CA PRO A 135 -24.64 -24.32 -9.25
C PRO A 135 -24.82 -23.31 -8.11
N ASP A 136 -24.98 -23.77 -6.87
CA ASP A 136 -25.14 -22.92 -5.68
C ASP A 136 -23.85 -22.25 -5.22
N ARG A 137 -22.70 -22.61 -5.78
CA ARG A 137 -21.36 -22.10 -5.40
C ARG A 137 -20.58 -21.53 -6.58
N ALA A 138 -21.17 -21.41 -7.76
CA ALA A 138 -20.53 -20.79 -8.90
C ALA A 138 -20.48 -19.28 -8.72
N TYR A 139 -19.27 -18.73 -8.71
CA TYR A 139 -19.05 -17.29 -8.76
C TYR A 139 -19.37 -16.81 -10.18
N GLN A 140 -20.22 -15.82 -10.27
CA GLN A 140 -20.62 -15.30 -11.57
C GLN A 140 -19.75 -14.12 -11.97
N TYR A 141 -19.17 -14.23 -13.14
CA TYR A 141 -18.38 -13.18 -13.75
C TYR A 141 -19.29 -12.03 -14.19
N SER A 142 -19.35 -10.99 -13.39
CA SER A 142 -20.29 -9.89 -13.56
C SER A 142 -19.63 -8.57 -13.99
N ASP A 143 -18.32 -8.42 -13.78
CA ASP A 143 -17.59 -7.19 -14.14
C ASP A 143 -16.33 -7.49 -14.96
N PRO A 144 -16.39 -7.35 -16.30
CA PRO A 144 -15.24 -7.58 -17.19
C PRO A 144 -14.11 -6.58 -16.99
N GLU A 145 -14.36 -5.38 -16.46
CA GLU A 145 -13.35 -4.37 -16.23
C GLU A 145 -12.40 -4.78 -15.12
N THR A 146 -12.83 -5.59 -14.15
CA THR A 146 -11.97 -6.05 -13.05
C THR A 146 -10.71 -6.76 -13.55
N ILE A 147 -10.84 -7.66 -14.54
CA ILE A 147 -9.68 -8.33 -15.13
C ILE A 147 -8.77 -7.32 -15.85
N ARG A 148 -9.36 -6.35 -16.55
CA ARG A 148 -8.60 -5.31 -17.25
C ARG A 148 -7.80 -4.47 -16.25
N VAL A 149 -8.41 -4.09 -15.12
CA VAL A 149 -7.74 -3.36 -14.05
C VAL A 149 -6.58 -4.17 -13.48
N ILE A 150 -6.79 -5.42 -13.10
CA ILE A 150 -5.73 -6.30 -12.56
C ILE A 150 -4.59 -6.46 -13.58
N ARG A 151 -4.93 -6.71 -14.85
CA ARG A 151 -3.96 -6.88 -15.92
C ARG A 151 -3.17 -5.59 -16.19
N SER A 152 -3.87 -4.45 -16.24
CA SER A 152 -3.25 -3.14 -16.41
C SER A 152 -2.33 -2.78 -15.26
N PHE A 153 -2.77 -2.99 -14.02
CA PHE A 153 -1.96 -2.75 -12.84
C PHE A 153 -0.71 -3.64 -12.81
N SER A 154 -0.87 -4.92 -13.11
CA SER A 154 0.26 -5.85 -13.21
C SER A 154 1.27 -5.42 -14.25
N LYS A 155 0.82 -5.03 -15.45
CA LYS A 155 1.69 -4.63 -16.56
C LYS A 155 2.36 -3.28 -16.34
N ASN A 156 1.61 -2.28 -15.86
CA ASN A 156 2.06 -0.88 -15.84
C ASN A 156 2.64 -0.45 -14.49
N VAL A 157 2.34 -1.18 -13.40
CA VAL A 157 2.83 -0.86 -12.05
C VAL A 157 3.72 -1.99 -11.52
N LEU A 158 3.19 -3.22 -11.37
CA LEU A 158 3.95 -4.28 -10.71
C LEU A 158 5.15 -4.77 -11.54
N THR A 159 5.01 -4.88 -12.85
CA THR A 159 6.13 -5.31 -13.71
C THR A 159 7.29 -4.32 -13.66
N PRO A 160 7.13 -3.02 -13.93
CA PRO A 160 8.25 -2.08 -13.90
C PRO A 160 8.68 -1.65 -12.49
N LEU A 161 7.76 -1.53 -11.55
CA LEU A 161 8.02 -0.96 -10.22
C LEU A 161 8.05 -2.00 -9.09
N GLY A 162 7.64 -3.24 -9.32
CA GLY A 162 7.60 -4.28 -8.29
C GLY A 162 8.92 -4.49 -7.55
N PRO A 163 10.09 -4.56 -8.24
CA PRO A 163 11.39 -4.62 -7.57
C PRO A 163 11.62 -3.42 -6.64
N LEU A 164 11.24 -2.22 -7.06
CA LEU A 164 11.32 -1.01 -6.27
C LEU A 164 10.39 -1.07 -5.05
N LEU A 165 9.11 -1.41 -5.25
CA LEU A 165 8.09 -1.47 -4.18
C LEU A 165 8.50 -2.40 -3.05
N ARG A 166 9.21 -3.50 -3.34
CA ARG A 166 9.76 -4.41 -2.34
C ARG A 166 10.98 -3.84 -1.60
N ARG A 167 11.73 -2.94 -2.24
CA ARG A 167 13.02 -2.46 -1.73
C ARG A 167 12.89 -1.18 -0.90
N ILE A 168 12.00 -0.27 -1.24
CA ILE A 168 11.85 0.99 -0.50
C ILE A 168 11.59 0.68 0.99
N PRO A 169 12.38 1.24 1.93
CA PRO A 169 12.12 1.08 3.35
C PRO A 169 10.82 1.76 3.78
N GLU A 170 10.16 1.23 4.81
CA GLU A 170 9.10 1.98 5.48
C GLU A 170 9.70 3.20 6.18
N ARG A 171 8.93 4.28 6.22
CA ARG A 171 9.28 5.45 6.98
C ARG A 171 9.20 5.13 8.49
N ARG A 172 10.04 5.79 9.28
CA ARG A 172 9.97 5.73 10.74
C ARG A 172 8.56 6.06 11.23
N MET A 173 8.02 5.20 12.09
CA MET A 173 6.68 5.38 12.67
C MET A 173 6.69 6.54 13.69
N GLU A 174 5.87 7.54 13.44
CA GLU A 174 5.68 8.68 14.34
C GLU A 174 4.30 8.70 14.99
N VAL A 175 3.32 8.06 14.35
CA VAL A 175 1.97 7.86 14.89
C VAL A 175 1.72 6.37 15.04
N ALA A 176 1.36 5.94 16.23
CA ALA A 176 1.09 4.56 16.55
C ALA A 176 -0.30 4.37 17.13
N LEU A 177 -0.97 3.32 16.74
CA LEU A 177 -2.20 2.84 17.36
C LEU A 177 -1.85 1.67 18.27
N LEU A 178 -2.15 1.78 19.55
CA LEU A 178 -1.96 0.68 20.50
C LEU A 178 -3.11 -0.32 20.37
N GLU A 179 -2.74 -1.56 20.12
CA GLU A 179 -3.64 -2.70 20.25
C GLU A 179 -3.24 -3.50 21.48
N SER A 180 -4.05 -3.36 22.54
CA SER A 180 -3.79 -4.00 23.83
C SER A 180 -4.49 -5.36 23.91
N PHE A 181 -3.71 -6.42 24.04
CA PHE A 181 -4.24 -7.76 24.29
C PHE A 181 -5.04 -7.86 25.60
N PRO A 182 -4.55 -7.34 26.75
CA PRO A 182 -5.31 -7.33 27.99
C PRO A 182 -6.64 -6.58 27.85
N ALA A 183 -6.66 -5.42 27.21
CA ALA A 183 -7.91 -4.68 27.00
C ALA A 183 -8.90 -5.47 26.14
N THR A 184 -8.43 -6.14 25.10
CA THR A 184 -9.28 -6.96 24.24
C THR A 184 -9.90 -8.14 25.01
N ILE A 185 -9.10 -8.81 25.86
CA ILE A 185 -9.56 -10.02 26.56
C ILE A 185 -10.39 -9.68 27.81
N PHE A 186 -9.93 -8.74 28.64
CA PHE A 186 -10.51 -8.51 29.95
C PHE A 186 -11.61 -7.43 29.97
N ALA A 187 -11.50 -6.42 29.11
CA ALA A 187 -12.54 -5.40 29.02
C ALA A 187 -13.72 -5.81 28.14
N GLY A 188 -13.51 -6.78 27.25
CA GLY A 188 -14.55 -7.32 26.36
C GLY A 188 -15.06 -6.33 25.31
N ARG A 189 -14.37 -5.19 25.10
CA ARG A 189 -14.80 -4.13 24.18
C ARG A 189 -14.13 -4.19 22.85
N GLY A 190 -12.85 -4.51 22.86
CA GLY A 190 -12.02 -4.45 21.69
C GLY A 190 -11.88 -5.84 21.10
N SER A 191 -12.52 -6.12 20.03
CA SER A 191 -11.99 -7.10 19.12
C SER A 191 -11.43 -6.31 17.95
N TRP A 192 -10.17 -6.55 17.63
CA TRP A 192 -9.71 -6.28 16.30
C TRP A 192 -10.67 -6.99 15.35
N GLY A 193 -11.02 -6.36 14.32
CA GLY A 193 -11.89 -6.96 13.35
C GLY A 193 -12.87 -5.95 12.79
N TRP A 194 -13.48 -6.34 11.75
CA TRP A 194 -14.42 -5.58 10.97
C TRP A 194 -15.47 -4.93 11.87
N ARG A 195 -15.59 -3.60 11.79
CA ARG A 195 -16.49 -2.76 12.56
C ARG A 195 -16.16 -2.62 14.05
N GLY A 196 -14.99 -3.03 14.49
CA GLY A 196 -14.49 -2.65 15.81
C GLY A 196 -13.97 -1.22 15.81
N TRP A 197 -14.09 -0.51 16.93
CA TRP A 197 -13.58 0.86 17.03
C TRP A 197 -12.07 0.97 16.80
N ILE A 198 -11.28 -0.03 17.20
CA ILE A 198 -9.83 -0.06 16.96
C ILE A 198 -9.55 0.00 15.46
N TYR A 199 -10.26 -0.80 14.68
CA TYR A 199 -10.16 -0.81 13.22
C TYR A 199 -10.62 0.51 12.60
N ASP A 200 -11.80 1.00 13.01
CA ASP A 200 -12.32 2.27 12.51
C ASP A 200 -11.43 3.46 12.91
N CYS A 201 -10.78 3.38 14.07
CA CYS A 201 -9.77 4.36 14.48
C CYS A 201 -8.57 4.36 13.55
N ASN A 202 -8.06 3.17 13.15
CA ASN A 202 -6.99 3.07 12.16
C ASN A 202 -7.39 3.71 10.81
N VAL A 203 -8.61 3.43 10.33
CA VAL A 203 -9.17 4.04 9.13
C VAL A 203 -9.28 5.57 9.25
N MET A 204 -9.75 6.06 10.39
CA MET A 204 -9.82 7.50 10.68
C MET A 204 -8.43 8.15 10.63
N LEU A 205 -7.40 7.50 11.18
CA LEU A 205 -6.01 7.99 11.14
C LEU A 205 -5.46 8.06 9.71
N HIS A 206 -5.87 7.15 8.83
CA HIS A 206 -5.55 7.24 7.40
C HIS A 206 -6.21 8.46 6.75
N TYR A 207 -7.49 8.73 7.01
CA TYR A 207 -8.16 9.95 6.53
C TYR A 207 -7.51 11.23 7.06
N ALA A 208 -6.93 11.18 8.25
CA ALA A 208 -6.14 12.27 8.81
C ALA A 208 -4.72 12.41 8.19
N ASN A 209 -4.35 11.54 7.23
CA ASN A 209 -3.01 11.44 6.65
C ASN A 209 -1.89 11.28 7.70
N LEU A 210 -2.16 10.56 8.79
CA LEU A 210 -1.24 10.39 9.92
C LEU A 210 -0.33 9.16 9.78
N GLN A 211 -0.52 8.33 8.78
CA GLN A 211 0.29 7.11 8.51
C GLN A 211 0.46 6.22 9.76
N PRO A 212 -0.63 5.70 10.33
CA PRO A 212 -0.55 4.95 11.58
C PRO A 212 0.17 3.62 11.40
N GLY A 213 1.08 3.31 12.32
CA GLY A 213 1.50 1.94 12.58
C GLY A 213 0.72 1.36 13.74
N VAL A 214 0.72 0.03 13.87
CA VAL A 214 0.15 -0.68 15.04
C VAL A 214 1.29 -1.06 15.98
N LEU A 215 1.12 -0.86 17.27
CA LEU A 215 2.00 -1.36 18.32
C LEU A 215 1.23 -2.32 19.22
N TYR A 216 1.87 -3.42 19.58
CA TYR A 216 1.45 -4.28 20.67
C TYR A 216 2.18 -3.91 21.97
N GLU A 217 1.74 -4.43 23.11
CA GLU A 217 2.37 -4.14 24.40
C GLU A 217 3.83 -4.59 24.44
N GLU A 218 4.16 -5.70 23.80
CA GLU A 218 5.54 -6.19 23.68
C GLU A 218 6.43 -5.22 22.90
N ASP A 219 5.89 -4.56 21.87
CA ASP A 219 6.64 -3.53 21.15
C ASP A 219 6.98 -2.34 22.06
N ILE A 220 6.03 -1.92 22.91
CA ILE A 220 6.25 -0.84 23.88
C ILE A 220 7.36 -1.22 24.87
N MET A 221 7.36 -2.45 25.33
CA MET A 221 8.39 -2.94 26.24
C MET A 221 9.79 -2.95 25.60
N ASP A 222 9.86 -3.19 24.28
CA ASP A 222 11.09 -3.24 23.49
C ASP A 222 11.50 -1.87 22.88
N GLY A 223 10.99 -0.75 23.40
CA GLY A 223 11.35 0.59 22.93
C GLY A 223 10.54 1.08 21.71
N GLY A 224 9.42 0.46 21.40
CA GLY A 224 8.53 0.85 20.27
C GLY A 224 8.03 2.29 20.32
N LEU A 225 8.07 2.94 21.50
CA LEU A 225 7.71 4.36 21.66
C LEU A 225 8.87 5.34 21.38
N ASP A 226 10.08 4.90 21.11
CA ASP A 226 11.24 5.79 20.97
C ASP A 226 11.14 6.74 19.77
N THR A 227 10.43 6.32 18.73
CA THR A 227 10.25 7.13 17.51
C THR A 227 8.86 7.74 17.40
N VAL A 228 7.94 7.29 18.24
CA VAL A 228 6.56 7.73 18.24
C VAL A 228 6.46 9.15 18.81
N LYS A 229 5.61 9.95 18.20
CA LYS A 229 5.21 11.29 18.66
C LYS A 229 3.79 11.28 19.22
N VAL A 230 2.92 10.51 18.58
CA VAL A 230 1.50 10.39 18.94
C VAL A 230 1.16 8.93 19.12
N LEU A 231 0.75 8.55 20.32
CA LEU A 231 0.20 7.25 20.65
C LEU A 231 -1.33 7.36 20.73
N VAL A 232 -2.02 6.59 19.89
CA VAL A 232 -3.48 6.54 19.88
C VAL A 232 -3.93 5.26 20.60
N MET A 233 -4.76 5.39 21.59
CA MET A 233 -5.17 4.33 22.52
C MET A 233 -6.70 4.15 22.49
N PRO A 234 -7.28 3.49 21.47
CA PRO A 234 -8.71 3.19 21.45
C PRO A 234 -9.01 2.00 22.36
N HIS A 235 -10.05 2.12 23.20
CA HIS A 235 -10.52 1.04 24.07
C HIS A 235 -9.42 0.38 24.94
N CYS A 236 -8.53 1.16 25.52
CA CYS A 236 -7.41 0.69 26.33
C CYS A 236 -7.68 0.87 27.84
N ASP A 237 -8.73 0.28 28.37
CA ASP A 237 -9.09 0.37 29.80
C ASP A 237 -8.36 -0.65 30.69
N VAL A 238 -7.65 -1.60 30.12
CA VAL A 238 -6.81 -2.56 30.83
C VAL A 238 -5.43 -2.63 30.20
N LEU A 239 -4.39 -2.37 31.00
CA LEU A 239 -2.98 -2.47 30.60
C LEU A 239 -2.19 -3.22 31.67
N SER A 240 -1.13 -3.91 31.27
CA SER A 240 -0.16 -4.38 32.23
C SER A 240 0.58 -3.20 32.87
N ARG A 241 0.96 -3.34 34.16
CA ARG A 241 1.65 -2.28 34.89
C ARG A 241 2.93 -1.78 34.21
N PRO A 242 3.82 -2.63 33.68
CA PRO A 242 5.01 -2.16 32.98
C PRO A 242 4.69 -1.31 31.76
N VAL A 243 3.70 -1.68 30.95
CA VAL A 243 3.26 -0.93 29.77
C VAL A 243 2.66 0.41 30.19
N TYR A 244 1.81 0.43 31.23
CA TYR A 244 1.28 1.66 31.80
C TYR A 244 2.40 2.63 32.20
N GLU A 245 3.43 2.16 32.93
CA GLU A 245 4.56 2.96 33.35
C GLU A 245 5.35 3.53 32.16
N LYS A 246 5.54 2.74 31.11
CA LYS A 246 6.17 3.18 29.85
C LYS A 246 5.39 4.26 29.12
N ILE A 247 4.06 4.17 29.10
CA ILE A 247 3.20 5.18 28.49
C ILE A 247 3.23 6.48 29.32
N CYS A 248 3.19 6.39 30.65
CA CYS A 248 3.36 7.55 31.52
C CYS A 248 4.73 8.23 31.33
N GLU A 249 5.80 7.44 31.14
CA GLU A 249 7.11 7.98 30.82
C GLU A 249 7.16 8.65 29.45
N PHE A 250 6.49 8.06 28.45
CA PHE A 250 6.34 8.64 27.11
C PHE A 250 5.69 10.02 27.17
N GLN A 251 4.58 10.18 27.90
CA GLN A 251 3.94 11.49 28.09
C GLN A 251 4.84 12.49 28.82
N ARG A 252 5.54 12.06 29.88
CA ARG A 252 6.48 12.93 30.61
C ARG A 252 7.63 13.46 29.75
N ARG A 253 7.99 12.72 28.69
CA ARG A 253 9.01 13.14 27.71
C ARG A 253 8.42 13.99 26.56
N GLY A 254 7.15 14.37 26.63
CA GLY A 254 6.47 15.18 25.62
C GLY A 254 5.78 14.39 24.50
N GLY A 255 5.67 13.08 24.64
CA GLY A 255 4.86 12.24 23.79
C GLY A 255 3.37 12.54 23.99
N ILE A 256 2.60 12.52 22.93
CA ILE A 256 1.17 12.87 22.93
C ILE A 256 0.35 11.59 22.97
N VAL A 257 -0.56 11.48 23.94
CA VAL A 257 -1.53 10.39 24.04
C VAL A 257 -2.90 10.90 23.59
N ALA A 258 -3.45 10.26 22.56
CA ALA A 258 -4.83 10.44 22.13
C ALA A 258 -5.64 9.19 22.51
N ALA A 259 -6.68 9.34 23.35
CA ALA A 259 -7.48 8.21 23.79
C ALA A 259 -8.96 8.55 23.85
N ASP A 260 -9.80 7.53 23.80
CA ASP A 260 -11.23 7.65 24.03
C ASP A 260 -11.59 7.65 25.53
N GLU A 261 -12.87 7.52 25.83
CA GLU A 261 -13.39 7.51 27.21
C GLU A 261 -12.97 6.25 28.01
N PHE A 262 -12.48 5.21 27.34
CA PHE A 262 -12.08 3.94 27.93
C PHE A 262 -10.56 3.84 28.16
N ALA A 263 -9.89 4.95 28.36
CA ALA A 263 -8.49 4.92 28.75
C ALA A 263 -8.32 4.34 30.17
N VAL A 264 -7.24 3.58 30.40
CA VAL A 264 -6.90 3.05 31.73
C VAL A 264 -6.83 4.17 32.76
N PRO A 265 -7.37 3.98 33.98
CA PRO A 265 -7.30 4.97 35.04
C PRO A 265 -5.85 5.40 35.33
N GLY A 266 -5.62 6.71 35.47
CA GLY A 266 -4.29 7.30 35.71
C GLY A 266 -3.56 7.78 34.46
N ILE A 267 -3.96 7.40 33.26
CA ILE A 267 -3.52 8.05 32.03
C ILE A 267 -4.55 9.15 31.67
N LEU A 268 -4.10 10.40 31.72
CA LEU A 268 -4.88 11.53 31.26
C LEU A 268 -4.50 11.80 29.80
N PRO A 269 -5.38 11.53 28.83
CA PRO A 269 -5.03 11.75 27.42
C PRO A 269 -4.88 13.25 27.15
N ASP A 270 -3.85 13.61 26.38
CA ASP A 270 -3.64 14.98 25.90
C ASP A 270 -4.75 15.39 24.91
N ILE A 271 -5.25 14.40 24.16
CA ILE A 271 -6.33 14.58 23.19
C ILE A 271 -7.40 13.51 23.41
N ARG A 272 -8.65 13.96 23.61
CA ARG A 272 -9.80 13.05 23.61
C ARG A 272 -10.29 12.82 22.19
N ILE A 273 -10.42 11.54 21.81
CA ILE A 273 -11.07 11.06 20.59
C ILE A 273 -12.42 10.44 20.93
N THR A 274 -13.35 10.54 20.00
CA THR A 274 -14.70 9.97 20.17
C THR A 274 -14.90 8.84 19.18
N PRO A 275 -15.34 7.65 19.63
CA PRO A 275 -15.66 6.54 18.74
C PRO A 275 -16.69 6.93 17.67
N VAL A 276 -16.37 6.61 16.43
CA VAL A 276 -17.30 6.79 15.30
C VAL A 276 -18.27 5.61 15.28
N LYS A 277 -19.57 5.91 15.37
CA LYS A 277 -20.61 4.90 15.18
C LYS A 277 -20.98 4.83 13.70
N ARG A 278 -20.79 3.66 13.10
CA ARG A 278 -21.23 3.44 11.73
C ARG A 278 -22.75 3.32 11.65
N SER A 279 -23.35 4.05 10.72
CA SER A 279 -24.77 3.95 10.38
C SER A 279 -25.06 2.69 9.55
N GLY A 280 -24.04 2.16 8.86
CA GLY A 280 -24.15 1.11 7.85
C GLY A 280 -24.51 1.67 6.47
N ILE A 281 -24.54 2.98 6.32
CA ILE A 281 -24.70 3.69 5.04
C ILE A 281 -23.32 4.21 4.64
N ALA A 282 -22.73 3.66 3.58
CA ALA A 282 -21.33 3.86 3.24
C ALA A 282 -20.91 5.34 3.13
N HIS A 283 -21.75 6.17 2.52
CA HIS A 283 -21.48 7.61 2.38
C HIS A 283 -21.49 8.37 3.71
N GLU A 284 -22.46 8.09 4.58
CA GLU A 284 -22.57 8.71 5.89
C GLU A 284 -21.41 8.29 6.80
N ASP A 285 -21.07 7.01 6.77
CA ASP A 285 -19.95 6.46 7.52
C ASP A 285 -18.63 7.11 7.08
N LYS A 286 -18.41 7.26 5.79
CA LYS A 286 -17.22 7.93 5.24
C LYS A 286 -17.13 9.40 5.71
N ILE A 287 -18.21 10.16 5.58
CA ILE A 287 -18.26 11.56 6.03
C ILE A 287 -17.98 11.66 7.54
N SER A 288 -18.56 10.76 8.34
CA SER A 288 -18.33 10.74 9.79
C SER A 288 -16.87 10.46 10.13
N MET A 289 -16.23 9.53 9.43
CA MET A 289 -14.79 9.23 9.59
C MET A 289 -13.92 10.43 9.20
N GLN A 290 -14.18 11.05 8.05
CA GLN A 290 -13.45 12.23 7.58
C GLN A 290 -13.61 13.42 8.53
N LYS A 291 -14.81 13.64 9.08
CA LYS A 291 -15.07 14.68 10.09
C LYS A 291 -14.24 14.43 11.36
N SER A 292 -14.26 13.21 11.88
CA SER A 292 -13.46 12.85 13.07
C SER A 292 -11.96 12.95 12.80
N ALA A 293 -11.51 12.61 11.60
CA ALA A 293 -10.12 12.79 11.16
C ALA A 293 -9.71 14.28 11.14
N ALA A 294 -10.56 15.14 10.61
CA ALA A 294 -10.31 16.59 10.59
C ALA A 294 -10.28 17.20 12.00
N GLU A 295 -11.20 16.78 12.89
CA GLU A 295 -11.20 17.18 14.30
C GLU A 295 -9.91 16.77 15.01
N LEU A 296 -9.47 15.53 14.82
CA LEU A 296 -8.22 15.04 15.39
C LEU A 296 -7.01 15.81 14.86
N THR A 297 -6.96 16.05 13.56
CA THR A 297 -5.88 16.83 12.93
C THR A 297 -5.82 18.25 13.50
N GLY A 298 -6.98 18.90 13.70
CA GLY A 298 -7.07 20.22 14.31
C GLY A 298 -6.54 20.25 15.76
N LYS A 299 -6.91 19.24 16.57
CA LYS A 299 -6.42 19.10 17.95
C LYS A 299 -4.91 18.79 18.01
N LEU A 300 -4.39 18.05 17.04
CA LEU A 300 -2.97 17.71 16.95
C LEU A 300 -2.10 18.85 16.44
N ALA A 301 -2.63 19.77 15.62
CA ALA A 301 -1.87 20.80 14.91
C ALA A 301 -0.92 21.65 15.78
N PRO A 302 -1.21 21.98 17.06
CA PRO A 302 -0.26 22.70 17.92
C PRO A 302 0.97 21.86 18.31
N PHE A 303 0.87 20.55 18.30
CA PHE A 303 1.87 19.63 18.84
C PHE A 303 2.57 18.79 17.77
N TYR A 304 1.83 18.39 16.74
CA TYR A 304 2.31 17.48 15.70
C TYR A 304 1.73 17.84 14.33
N ARG A 305 2.58 17.81 13.32
CA ARG A 305 2.18 17.94 11.91
C ARG A 305 2.62 16.71 11.14
N SER A 306 1.69 16.11 10.40
CA SER A 306 1.97 14.95 9.55
C SER A 306 3.11 15.25 8.55
N HIS A 307 3.92 14.24 8.27
CA HIS A 307 5.00 14.34 7.28
C HIS A 307 4.47 14.61 5.86
N ALA A 308 3.35 13.98 5.50
CA ALA A 308 2.65 14.22 4.24
C ALA A 308 1.16 14.44 4.50
N GLY A 309 0.49 14.99 3.49
CA GLY A 309 -0.95 15.20 3.53
C GLY A 309 -1.48 15.76 2.22
N ALA A 310 -2.76 16.07 2.19
CA ALA A 310 -3.47 16.59 1.05
C ALA A 310 -4.42 17.71 1.44
N ASP A 311 -4.81 18.54 0.48
CA ASP A 311 -5.81 19.60 0.65
C ASP A 311 -7.26 19.11 0.43
N HIS A 312 -7.42 17.85 0.02
CA HIS A 312 -8.72 17.21 -0.22
C HIS A 312 -8.85 15.93 0.62
N ALA A 313 -9.98 15.78 1.31
CA ALA A 313 -10.22 14.66 2.25
C ALA A 313 -10.22 13.27 1.57
N ASP A 314 -10.49 13.21 0.26
CA ASP A 314 -10.46 11.96 -0.52
C ASP A 314 -9.09 11.70 -1.18
N LEU A 315 -8.06 12.48 -0.87
CA LEU A 315 -6.68 12.21 -1.27
C LEU A 315 -5.93 11.64 -0.08
N LEU A 316 -5.66 10.35 -0.13
CA LEU A 316 -4.92 9.63 0.90
C LEU A 316 -3.44 9.60 0.53
N THR A 317 -2.59 9.88 1.52
CA THR A 317 -1.14 9.86 1.31
C THR A 317 -0.45 8.81 2.17
N TRP A 318 0.58 8.19 1.62
CA TRP A 318 1.51 7.33 2.33
C TRP A 318 2.93 7.62 1.87
N VAL A 319 3.88 7.69 2.80
CA VAL A 319 5.29 7.93 2.46
C VAL A 319 6.15 6.78 2.92
N ARG A 320 7.05 6.36 2.07
CA ARG A 320 8.17 5.48 2.38
C ARG A 320 9.45 6.24 2.09
N SER A 321 10.50 6.02 2.88
CA SER A 321 11.67 6.91 2.87
C SER A 321 12.97 6.15 2.67
N ALA A 322 13.84 6.71 1.82
CA ALA A 322 15.25 6.38 1.74
C ALA A 322 16.09 7.58 2.22
N THR A 323 17.41 7.43 2.25
CA THR A 323 18.31 8.47 2.75
C THR A 323 18.15 9.79 1.97
N ASP A 324 18.19 9.73 0.65
CA ASP A 324 18.19 10.91 -0.21
C ASP A 324 16.84 11.13 -0.93
N ALA A 325 15.78 10.41 -0.54
CA ALA A 325 14.46 10.55 -1.17
C ALA A 325 13.29 10.07 -0.30
N ASP A 326 12.11 10.64 -0.57
CA ASP A 326 10.82 10.11 -0.16
C ASP A 326 10.04 9.60 -1.38
N TYR A 327 9.27 8.54 -1.17
CA TYR A 327 8.32 7.99 -2.14
C TYR A 327 6.92 8.29 -1.62
N LEU A 328 6.31 9.31 -2.21
CA LEU A 328 4.97 9.75 -1.87
C LEU A 328 3.95 9.00 -2.72
N PHE A 329 3.23 8.10 -2.11
CA PHE A 329 2.05 7.45 -2.68
C PHE A 329 0.84 8.33 -2.45
N VAL A 330 0.05 8.52 -3.48
CA VAL A 330 -1.20 9.27 -3.42
C VAL A 330 -2.30 8.39 -4.00
N ILE A 331 -3.39 8.24 -3.26
CA ILE A 331 -4.54 7.43 -3.66
C ILE A 331 -5.77 8.33 -3.68
N ASN A 332 -6.51 8.31 -4.77
CA ASN A 332 -7.80 8.96 -4.85
C ASN A 332 -8.88 8.02 -4.35
N ASP A 333 -9.45 8.33 -3.19
CA ASP A 333 -10.57 7.59 -2.54
C ASP A 333 -11.94 8.24 -2.84
N ARG A 334 -12.03 9.15 -3.82
CA ARG A 334 -13.31 9.76 -4.16
C ARG A 334 -14.21 8.78 -4.91
N ARG A 335 -15.33 8.44 -4.28
CA ARG A 335 -16.23 7.40 -4.76
C ARG A 335 -17.70 7.83 -4.71
N GLY A 336 -18.51 7.24 -5.57
CA GLY A 336 -19.95 7.37 -5.58
C GLY A 336 -20.65 6.01 -5.55
N TYR A 337 -21.96 6.06 -5.32
CA TYR A 337 -22.80 4.87 -5.48
C TYR A 337 -22.95 4.56 -6.96
N GLY A 338 -22.83 3.28 -7.30
CA GLY A 338 -23.29 2.70 -8.55
C GLY A 338 -24.45 1.72 -8.27
N ASP A 339 -24.48 0.64 -9.04
CA ASP A 339 -25.58 -0.32 -9.00
C ASP A 339 -25.24 -1.56 -8.16
N TYR A 340 -24.08 -1.58 -7.54
CA TYR A 340 -23.59 -2.74 -6.83
C TYR A 340 -24.16 -2.84 -5.42
N VAL A 341 -24.80 -3.97 -5.14
CA VAL A 341 -25.28 -4.32 -3.81
C VAL A 341 -24.53 -5.56 -3.33
N GLY A 342 -23.55 -5.34 -2.49
CA GLY A 342 -22.74 -6.41 -1.89
C GLY A 342 -23.32 -6.93 -0.59
N GLN A 343 -22.50 -7.67 0.12
CA GLN A 343 -22.78 -8.21 1.46
C GLN A 343 -23.16 -7.10 2.47
N TRP A 344 -22.73 -5.89 2.22
CA TRP A 344 -22.90 -4.72 3.07
C TRP A 344 -23.91 -3.73 2.50
N ARG A 345 -24.89 -4.18 1.73
CA ARG A 345 -25.89 -3.35 1.03
C ARG A 345 -25.25 -2.55 -0.10
N HIS A 346 -25.73 -1.33 -0.34
CA HIS A 346 -25.12 -0.44 -1.31
C HIS A 346 -23.73 0.00 -0.85
N VAL A 347 -22.74 -0.16 -1.71
CA VAL A 347 -21.38 0.30 -1.51
C VAL A 347 -21.02 1.37 -2.54
N MET A 348 -20.11 2.24 -2.20
CA MET A 348 -19.62 3.28 -3.11
C MET A 348 -18.53 2.66 -3.99
N GLU A 349 -18.94 1.94 -5.04
CA GLU A 349 -18.01 1.23 -5.91
C GLU A 349 -17.50 2.02 -7.09
N GLN A 350 -18.16 3.12 -7.44
CA GLN A 350 -17.83 3.93 -8.61
C GLN A 350 -16.75 4.95 -8.26
N GLY A 351 -15.56 4.82 -8.86
CA GLY A 351 -14.51 5.82 -8.74
C GLY A 351 -14.85 7.12 -9.46
N LEU A 352 -14.59 8.24 -8.81
CA LEU A 352 -14.89 9.57 -9.34
C LEU A 352 -13.61 10.38 -9.58
N PRO A 353 -13.64 11.29 -10.58
CA PRO A 353 -12.54 12.22 -10.79
C PRO A 353 -12.25 13.07 -9.56
N ASN A 354 -10.97 13.37 -9.30
CA ASN A 354 -10.55 14.22 -8.20
C ASN A 354 -9.28 14.99 -8.59
N ALA A 355 -9.15 16.21 -8.09
CA ALA A 355 -7.96 17.03 -8.24
C ALA A 355 -7.67 17.75 -6.92
N GLY A 356 -6.38 18.00 -6.66
CA GLY A 356 -5.95 18.69 -5.46
C GLY A 356 -4.45 18.85 -5.40
N LYS A 357 -3.94 19.21 -4.23
CA LYS A 357 -2.51 19.33 -3.94
C LYS A 357 -2.15 18.40 -2.80
N VAL A 358 -1.07 17.67 -2.98
CA VAL A 358 -0.46 16.86 -1.92
C VAL A 358 0.86 17.48 -1.51
N HIS A 359 1.24 17.26 -0.25
CA HIS A 359 2.48 17.82 0.27
C HIS A 359 3.29 16.80 1.05
N VAL A 360 4.60 17.00 1.09
CA VAL A 360 5.54 16.21 1.91
C VAL A 360 6.60 17.12 2.52
N ALA A 361 6.93 16.88 3.79
CA ALA A 361 7.92 17.66 4.54
C ALA A 361 9.34 17.19 4.17
N ARG A 362 9.83 17.66 3.02
CA ARG A 362 11.17 17.36 2.54
C ARG A 362 11.73 18.56 1.74
N ASN A 363 13.04 18.78 1.81
CA ASN A 363 13.71 19.75 0.99
C ASN A 363 14.25 19.10 -0.29
N ALA A 364 13.41 18.96 -1.30
CA ALA A 364 13.78 18.29 -2.55
C ALA A 364 14.29 19.25 -3.62
N ALA A 365 15.15 18.72 -4.50
CA ALA A 365 15.60 19.40 -5.72
C ALA A 365 14.79 18.95 -6.95
N ALA A 366 14.15 17.78 -6.91
CA ALA A 366 13.34 17.25 -8.00
C ALA A 366 12.21 16.37 -7.48
N VAL A 367 11.12 16.29 -8.25
CA VAL A 367 10.01 15.38 -8.05
C VAL A 367 9.76 14.65 -9.36
N TYR A 368 9.74 13.31 -9.32
CA TYR A 368 9.49 12.47 -10.48
C TYR A 368 8.21 11.68 -10.29
N ASP A 369 7.32 11.67 -11.28
CA ASP A 369 6.19 10.75 -11.34
C ASP A 369 6.67 9.41 -11.93
N LEU A 370 6.73 8.38 -11.10
CA LEU A 370 7.27 7.07 -11.47
C LEU A 370 6.40 6.31 -12.47
N LEU A 371 5.12 6.68 -12.66
CA LEU A 371 4.26 6.07 -13.65
C LEU A 371 4.49 6.66 -15.04
N SER A 372 4.75 7.96 -15.11
CA SER A 372 5.03 8.64 -16.38
C SER A 372 6.52 8.67 -16.74
N GLY A 373 7.41 8.35 -15.78
CA GLY A 373 8.86 8.39 -15.96
C GLY A 373 9.39 9.80 -16.25
N ARG A 374 8.82 10.82 -15.60
CA ARG A 374 9.14 12.24 -15.86
C ARG A 374 9.21 13.05 -14.59
N GLU A 375 10.06 14.08 -14.63
CA GLU A 375 10.04 15.13 -13.63
C GLU A 375 8.75 15.94 -13.75
N VAL A 376 8.14 16.29 -12.61
CA VAL A 376 6.90 17.07 -12.52
C VAL A 376 7.14 18.37 -11.77
N PRO A 377 6.37 19.44 -12.12
CA PRO A 377 6.46 20.71 -11.41
C PRO A 377 5.97 20.58 -9.97
N PHE A 378 6.58 21.34 -9.09
CA PHE A 378 6.20 21.42 -7.68
C PHE A 378 6.47 22.83 -7.12
N GLU A 379 5.78 23.15 -6.03
CA GLU A 379 6.00 24.37 -5.25
C GLU A 379 6.77 24.05 -3.96
N LYS A 380 7.58 25.00 -3.48
CA LYS A 380 8.18 24.93 -2.15
C LYS A 380 7.52 25.97 -1.26
N ARG A 381 6.95 25.52 -0.15
CA ARG A 381 6.36 26.42 0.84
C ARG A 381 6.49 25.84 2.25
N ASP A 382 6.96 26.65 3.18
CA ASP A 382 7.08 26.30 4.62
C ASP A 382 7.81 24.97 4.88
N GLY A 383 8.92 24.74 4.15
CA GLY A 383 9.72 23.51 4.25
C GLY A 383 9.06 22.27 3.67
N ARG A 384 8.00 22.45 2.87
CA ARG A 384 7.26 21.37 2.22
C ARG A 384 7.35 21.47 0.71
N ILE A 385 7.36 20.33 0.07
CA ILE A 385 7.12 20.18 -1.36
C ILE A 385 5.62 20.00 -1.57
N ILE A 386 5.04 20.74 -2.51
CA ILE A 386 3.61 20.70 -2.86
C ILE A 386 3.52 20.31 -4.33
N VAL A 387 2.81 19.22 -4.60
CA VAL A 387 2.63 18.63 -5.93
C VAL A 387 1.15 18.67 -6.30
N PRO A 388 0.76 19.27 -7.43
CA PRO A 388 -0.60 19.18 -7.93
C PRO A 388 -0.87 17.76 -8.47
N VAL A 389 -2.05 17.23 -8.18
CA VAL A 389 -2.49 15.92 -8.66
C VAL A 389 -3.85 16.02 -9.32
N ASN A 390 -4.07 15.16 -10.33
CA ASN A 390 -5.35 15.05 -11.03
C ASN A 390 -5.59 13.58 -11.36
N PHE A 391 -6.77 13.09 -11.03
CA PHE A 391 -7.21 11.72 -11.24
C PHE A 391 -8.53 11.72 -12.03
N SER A 392 -8.65 10.84 -13.00
CA SER A 392 -9.90 10.63 -13.75
C SER A 392 -10.86 9.67 -13.05
N THR A 393 -10.36 8.90 -12.10
CA THR A 393 -11.10 7.92 -11.30
C THR A 393 -10.35 7.67 -9.99
N ASN A 394 -10.79 6.71 -9.16
CA ASN A 394 -10.03 6.24 -8.00
C ASN A 394 -8.79 5.47 -8.46
N ASP A 395 -7.68 6.13 -8.54
CA ASP A 395 -6.39 5.63 -9.02
C ASP A 395 -5.29 6.09 -8.06
N GLY A 396 -4.05 5.72 -8.32
CA GLY A 396 -2.91 6.11 -7.52
C GLY A 396 -1.77 6.73 -8.32
N ARG A 397 -0.85 7.37 -7.61
CA ARG A 397 0.43 7.90 -8.12
C ARG A 397 1.54 7.59 -7.14
N ILE A 398 2.75 7.52 -7.67
CA ILE A 398 3.98 7.42 -6.88
C ILE A 398 4.91 8.53 -7.31
N PHE A 399 5.19 9.45 -6.41
CA PHE A 399 6.17 10.50 -6.64
C PHE A 399 7.47 10.18 -5.89
N LEU A 400 8.58 10.14 -6.62
CA LEU A 400 9.91 10.13 -6.05
C LEU A 400 10.32 11.59 -5.80
N VAL A 401 10.40 11.97 -4.53
CA VAL A 401 10.76 13.32 -4.06
C VAL A 401 12.22 13.27 -3.62
N ALA A 402 13.12 13.72 -4.46
CA ALA A 402 14.56 13.54 -4.32
C ALA A 402 15.28 14.81 -3.87
N ASP A 403 16.19 14.68 -2.89
CA ASP A 403 17.01 15.80 -2.38
C ASP A 403 17.95 16.38 -3.44
N ARG A 404 18.36 15.53 -4.39
CA ARG A 404 19.23 15.88 -5.52
C ARG A 404 18.68 15.28 -6.80
N ARG A 405 18.89 15.96 -7.94
CA ARG A 405 18.45 15.47 -9.26
C ARG A 405 19.24 14.25 -9.71
N ILE A 406 18.56 13.31 -10.35
CA ILE A 406 19.21 12.23 -11.10
C ILE A 406 19.81 12.87 -12.36
N ALA A 407 21.14 12.82 -12.50
CA ALA A 407 21.82 13.39 -13.65
C ALA A 407 22.31 12.32 -14.63
N SER A 408 22.77 11.18 -14.13
CA SER A 408 23.32 10.11 -14.98
C SER A 408 23.29 8.74 -14.31
N LEU A 409 23.44 7.70 -15.14
CA LEU A 409 23.73 6.33 -14.76
C LEU A 409 25.17 6.01 -15.14
N ALA A 410 25.99 5.62 -14.17
CA ALA A 410 27.27 5.00 -14.41
C ALA A 410 27.09 3.48 -14.53
N VAL A 411 27.59 2.88 -15.60
CA VAL A 411 27.48 1.46 -15.86
C VAL A 411 28.88 0.87 -16.10
N GLU A 412 29.21 -0.14 -15.35
CA GLU A 412 30.43 -0.95 -15.47
C GLU A 412 30.04 -2.34 -15.94
N CYS A 413 30.55 -2.77 -17.08
CA CYS A 413 30.35 -4.11 -17.63
C CYS A 413 31.51 -4.54 -18.53
N PRO A 414 31.74 -5.85 -18.71
CA PRO A 414 32.70 -6.36 -19.67
C PRO A 414 32.38 -5.95 -21.11
N ARG A 415 33.41 -5.72 -21.92
CA ARG A 415 33.26 -5.43 -23.36
C ARG A 415 33.01 -6.67 -24.22
N SER A 416 33.28 -7.84 -23.68
CA SER A 416 33.11 -9.15 -24.34
C SER A 416 32.41 -10.12 -23.37
N ILE A 417 31.56 -10.98 -23.93
CA ILE A 417 30.79 -11.97 -23.18
C ILE A 417 30.96 -13.31 -23.89
N LYS A 418 31.47 -14.30 -23.17
CA LYS A 418 31.50 -15.69 -23.65
C LYS A 418 30.10 -16.30 -23.56
N ARG A 419 29.60 -16.88 -24.65
CA ARG A 419 28.36 -17.64 -24.68
C ARG A 419 28.42 -18.81 -23.69
N GLY A 420 27.31 -19.15 -23.07
CA GLY A 420 27.25 -20.13 -21.99
C GLY A 420 27.79 -19.63 -20.66
N SER A 421 28.14 -18.34 -20.54
CA SER A 421 28.66 -17.75 -19.32
C SER A 421 27.72 -16.67 -18.73
N GLY A 422 28.10 -16.14 -17.59
CA GLY A 422 27.38 -15.01 -16.98
C GLY A 422 28.00 -13.67 -17.34
N PHE A 423 27.16 -12.68 -17.61
CA PHE A 423 27.52 -11.30 -17.85
C PHE A 423 27.28 -10.46 -16.59
N PRO A 424 28.30 -10.17 -15.79
CA PRO A 424 28.20 -9.33 -14.63
C PRO A 424 28.18 -7.86 -15.04
N PHE A 425 27.42 -7.04 -14.30
CA PHE A 425 27.44 -5.58 -14.46
C PHE A 425 27.10 -4.90 -13.14
N ARG A 426 27.58 -3.66 -13.01
CA ARG A 426 27.24 -2.75 -11.91
C ARG A 426 26.66 -1.46 -12.47
N VAL A 427 25.68 -0.93 -11.78
CA VAL A 427 25.03 0.37 -12.07
C VAL A 427 25.10 1.23 -10.84
N SER A 428 25.37 2.52 -10.99
CA SER A 428 25.21 3.49 -9.91
C SER A 428 24.52 4.77 -10.41
N LEU A 429 23.63 5.31 -9.57
CA LEU A 429 22.97 6.58 -9.80
C LEU A 429 23.89 7.73 -9.41
N ARG A 430 23.97 8.77 -10.26
CA ARG A 430 24.82 9.94 -10.02
C ARG A 430 24.02 11.23 -10.12
N ASP A 431 24.35 12.19 -9.24
CA ASP A 431 23.91 13.58 -9.37
C ASP A 431 24.83 14.37 -10.34
N SER A 432 24.56 15.67 -10.51
CA SER A 432 25.36 16.56 -11.35
C SER A 432 26.83 16.68 -10.93
N ASP A 433 27.13 16.48 -9.68
CA ASP A 433 28.49 16.54 -9.12
C ASP A 433 29.20 15.18 -9.19
N GLY A 434 28.57 14.17 -9.80
CA GLY A 434 29.09 12.81 -9.88
C GLY A 434 28.98 11.99 -8.59
N LYS A 435 28.32 12.52 -7.54
CA LYS A 435 28.13 11.83 -6.27
C LYS A 435 26.99 10.81 -6.39
N THR A 436 27.13 9.66 -5.73
CA THR A 436 26.08 8.63 -5.71
C THR A 436 24.85 9.11 -4.92
N LEU A 437 23.67 8.85 -5.47
CA LEU A 437 22.38 9.11 -4.85
C LEU A 437 21.96 7.86 -4.04
N ARG A 438 21.79 8.02 -2.74
CA ARG A 438 21.47 6.90 -1.82
C ARG A 438 19.96 6.67 -1.74
N MET A 439 19.42 6.16 -2.84
CA MET A 439 17.98 5.86 -2.96
C MET A 439 17.74 4.73 -3.97
N PRO A 440 16.78 3.84 -3.76
CA PRO A 440 16.30 2.89 -4.75
C PRO A 440 15.64 3.59 -5.93
N VAL A 441 16.02 3.25 -7.17
CA VAL A 441 15.36 3.76 -8.39
C VAL A 441 15.05 2.60 -9.32
N PRO A 442 13.85 2.55 -9.94
CA PRO A 442 13.49 1.45 -10.82
C PRO A 442 14.27 1.53 -12.12
N LEU A 443 14.75 0.38 -12.58
CA LEU A 443 15.60 0.23 -13.76
C LEU A 443 14.97 -0.75 -14.73
N LYS A 444 15.03 -0.44 -16.03
CA LYS A 444 14.80 -1.37 -17.12
C LYS A 444 16.14 -1.75 -17.72
N ILE A 445 16.42 -3.05 -17.78
CA ILE A 445 17.67 -3.63 -18.28
C ILE A 445 17.36 -4.37 -19.57
N LYS A 446 18.12 -4.11 -20.62
CA LYS A 446 17.93 -4.76 -21.92
C LYS A 446 19.26 -5.12 -22.56
N LEU A 447 19.31 -6.32 -23.14
CA LEU A 447 20.38 -6.77 -24.03
C LEU A 447 19.75 -7.16 -25.37
N ALA A 448 20.19 -6.55 -26.44
CA ALA A 448 19.67 -6.80 -27.79
C ALA A 448 20.79 -6.95 -28.82
N THR A 449 20.61 -7.80 -29.83
CA THR A 449 21.55 -7.92 -30.95
C THR A 449 21.65 -6.64 -31.76
N ALA A 450 22.65 -6.49 -32.60
CA ALA A 450 22.78 -5.40 -33.57
C ALA A 450 21.56 -5.29 -34.52
N THR A 451 20.89 -6.40 -34.79
CA THR A 451 19.67 -6.44 -35.61
C THR A 451 18.38 -6.08 -34.80
N GLY A 452 18.51 -5.73 -33.53
CA GLY A 452 17.39 -5.34 -32.67
C GLY A 452 16.63 -6.51 -32.01
N ARG A 453 17.05 -7.77 -32.23
CA ARG A 453 16.46 -8.94 -31.56
C ARG A 453 16.72 -8.83 -30.05
N ASN A 454 15.66 -8.87 -29.25
CA ASN A 454 15.74 -8.84 -27.79
C ASN A 454 16.27 -10.19 -27.28
N LEU A 455 17.40 -10.18 -26.59
CA LEU A 455 18.02 -11.35 -25.95
C LEU A 455 17.62 -11.45 -24.47
N PHE A 456 17.49 -10.30 -23.82
CA PHE A 456 17.13 -10.21 -22.41
C PHE A 456 16.45 -8.87 -22.15
N GLU A 457 15.38 -8.90 -21.40
CA GLU A 457 14.72 -7.71 -20.85
C GLU A 457 14.21 -8.04 -19.47
N ASP A 458 14.54 -7.19 -18.50
CA ASP A 458 14.11 -7.36 -17.11
C ASP A 458 13.99 -6.00 -16.41
N TYR A 459 13.26 -5.99 -15.30
CA TYR A 459 13.15 -4.84 -14.40
C TYR A 459 13.87 -5.15 -13.09
N ALA A 460 14.56 -4.15 -12.58
CA ALA A 460 15.31 -4.22 -11.33
C ALA A 460 15.19 -2.90 -10.58
N THR A 461 15.88 -2.78 -9.47
CA THR A 461 16.01 -1.52 -8.73
C THR A 461 17.41 -1.41 -8.15
N THR A 462 17.92 -0.19 -8.02
CA THR A 462 19.10 0.04 -7.19
C THR A 462 18.78 -0.26 -5.72
N ASP A 463 19.80 -0.46 -4.92
CA ASP A 463 19.68 -0.60 -3.47
C ASP A 463 19.58 0.77 -2.77
N GLU A 464 19.61 0.77 -1.44
CA GLU A 464 19.57 1.99 -0.61
C GLU A 464 20.85 2.84 -0.74
N LYS A 465 21.92 2.29 -1.33
CA LYS A 465 23.14 3.03 -1.66
C LYS A 465 23.09 3.62 -3.07
N GLY A 466 22.01 3.39 -3.84
CA GLY A 466 21.88 3.82 -5.22
C GLY A 466 22.63 2.94 -6.22
N GLU A 467 22.93 1.70 -5.85
CA GLU A 467 23.72 0.76 -6.65
C GLU A 467 22.93 -0.52 -6.98
N LEU A 468 23.22 -1.10 -8.11
CA LEU A 468 22.77 -2.44 -8.50
C LEU A 468 23.95 -3.24 -9.02
N GLU A 469 24.16 -4.42 -8.46
CA GLU A 469 25.05 -5.44 -8.98
C GLU A 469 24.24 -6.66 -9.40
N LYS A 470 24.39 -7.09 -10.64
CA LYS A 470 23.60 -8.20 -11.20
C LYS A 470 24.42 -8.96 -12.24
N LYS A 471 24.02 -10.22 -12.46
CA LYS A 471 24.59 -11.10 -13.48
C LYS A 471 23.47 -11.65 -14.37
N ILE A 472 23.63 -11.56 -15.68
CA ILE A 472 22.74 -12.14 -16.68
C ILE A 472 23.37 -13.43 -17.20
N ASN A 473 22.63 -14.51 -17.26
CA ASN A 473 23.10 -15.75 -17.87
C ASN A 473 22.91 -15.68 -19.39
N ILE A 474 23.96 -15.86 -20.13
CA ILE A 474 23.98 -15.83 -21.61
C ILE A 474 23.88 -17.24 -22.14
N PRO A 475 22.87 -17.61 -22.92
CA PRO A 475 22.75 -18.94 -23.51
C PRO A 475 23.90 -19.25 -24.43
N LEU A 476 24.30 -20.53 -24.47
CA LEU A 476 25.38 -21.03 -25.36
C LEU A 476 24.98 -21.00 -26.84
N ASN A 477 23.71 -21.18 -27.13
CA ASN A 477 23.14 -21.29 -28.48
C ASN A 477 22.80 -19.96 -29.15
N LEU A 478 23.32 -18.84 -28.63
CA LEU A 478 23.24 -17.55 -29.32
C LEU A 478 24.28 -17.46 -30.44
N ASP A 479 23.96 -16.72 -31.49
CA ASP A 479 24.93 -16.39 -32.53
C ASP A 479 26.01 -15.46 -31.96
N ALA A 480 27.25 -15.65 -32.44
CA ALA A 480 28.33 -14.70 -32.17
C ALA A 480 28.06 -13.37 -32.87
N GLY A 481 28.54 -12.29 -32.30
CA GLY A 481 28.35 -10.97 -32.90
C GLY A 481 28.33 -9.85 -31.88
N THR A 482 27.71 -8.73 -32.25
CA THR A 482 27.60 -7.55 -31.39
C THR A 482 26.21 -7.45 -30.76
N ALA A 483 26.19 -7.08 -29.50
CA ALA A 483 24.95 -6.76 -28.78
C ALA A 483 25.06 -5.39 -28.14
N THR A 484 23.90 -4.72 -27.98
CA THR A 484 23.77 -3.49 -27.22
C THR A 484 23.18 -3.82 -25.84
N PHE A 485 23.96 -3.57 -24.81
CA PHE A 485 23.51 -3.58 -23.44
C PHE A 485 23.02 -2.19 -23.07
N SER A 486 21.79 -2.04 -22.57
CA SER A 486 21.24 -0.75 -22.21
C SER A 486 20.49 -0.81 -20.89
N ILE A 487 20.59 0.27 -20.11
CA ILE A 487 19.87 0.48 -18.86
C ILE A 487 19.15 1.82 -18.95
N THR A 488 17.88 1.80 -18.58
CA THR A 488 17.05 3.00 -18.47
C THR A 488 16.57 3.09 -17.04
N GLU A 489 16.84 4.21 -16.37
CA GLU A 489 16.17 4.48 -15.10
C GLU A 489 14.77 5.06 -15.38
N LEU A 490 13.79 4.63 -14.60
CA LEU A 490 12.37 4.88 -14.90
C LEU A 490 11.79 6.10 -14.16
N ALA A 491 12.60 6.83 -13.41
CA ALA A 491 12.15 8.05 -12.74
C ALA A 491 12.23 9.28 -13.67
N SER A 492 13.40 9.54 -14.28
CA SER A 492 13.57 10.65 -15.22
C SER A 492 13.61 10.20 -16.69
N GLY A 493 13.74 8.90 -16.94
CA GLY A 493 13.90 8.32 -18.27
C GLY A 493 15.34 8.33 -18.77
N GLY A 494 16.31 8.63 -17.90
CA GLY A 494 17.73 8.65 -18.23
C GLY A 494 18.21 7.27 -18.72
N LYS A 495 18.99 7.23 -19.80
CA LYS A 495 19.43 6.01 -20.44
C LYS A 495 20.94 5.99 -20.66
N THR A 496 21.55 4.85 -20.43
CA THR A 496 22.94 4.57 -20.81
C THR A 496 23.02 3.27 -21.59
N SER A 497 24.04 3.12 -22.44
CA SER A 497 24.25 1.89 -23.21
C SER A 497 25.73 1.62 -23.45
N ALA A 498 26.06 0.33 -23.60
CA ALA A 498 27.38 -0.18 -23.97
C ALA A 498 27.24 -1.21 -25.09
N ILE A 499 28.21 -1.20 -26.01
CA ILE A 499 28.32 -2.24 -27.03
C ILE A 499 29.19 -3.36 -26.45
N VAL A 500 28.72 -4.61 -26.57
CA VAL A 500 29.41 -5.81 -26.09
C VAL A 500 29.53 -6.87 -27.19
N SER A 501 30.67 -7.52 -27.26
CA SER A 501 30.90 -8.63 -28.18
C SER A 501 30.39 -9.94 -27.56
N LEU A 502 29.66 -10.73 -28.33
CA LEU A 502 29.24 -12.11 -27.98
C LEU A 502 30.21 -13.10 -28.68
N GLU A 503 31.01 -13.79 -27.88
CA GLU A 503 32.05 -14.73 -28.34
C GLU A 503 31.66 -16.19 -28.11
#